data_0097c7854159ac2f0a75c8e3e1358681
#
_entry.id   0097c7854159ac2f0a75c8e3e1358681
#
_cell.length_a   1.000
_cell.length_b   1.000
_cell.length_c   1.000
_cell.angle_alpha   90.00
_cell.angle_beta   90.00
_cell.angle_gamma   90.00
#
_symmetry.space_group_name_H-M   'P 1'
#
loop_
_entity.id
_entity.type
_entity.pdbx_description
1 polymer ?
#
loop_
_entity_poly.entity_id
_entity_poly.type
_entity_poly.pdbx_seq_one_letter_code
_entity_poly.pdbx_strand_id
1 'polypeptide(L)'
;MIFDEFDGIHASDEIKQKTLHNVMKQRSRKKRTGMTAALTLCVTCLLVVLFQPWRLMEASPAPAPAPTLAVYSYVTLDINPSMEWKLDEQQRVVRVTAYNKDADNILTELQLEGKQLDTALQRLLDNEQFSAYMKTGFLEVSVYSENSSVSLDLEQQINQQLEEVVPQNQFHCSHLDDDTHQEA
;
A
#
# COMPACT_ATOMS: atom_id res chain seq x y z
N MET A 1 -18.22 71.32 34.35
CA MET A 1 -19.35 71.36 35.27
C MET A 1 -20.48 70.52 34.74
N ILE A 2 -20.33 69.18 34.73
CA ILE A 2 -21.40 68.26 34.34
C ILE A 2 -21.30 66.93 35.14
N PHE A 3 -20.70 66.91 36.27
CA PHE A 3 -20.57 65.71 37.14
C PHE A 3 -21.19 65.74 38.49
N ASP A 4 -21.91 66.84 38.83
CA ASP A 4 -22.51 67.01 40.15
C ASP A 4 -23.97 66.53 40.32
N GLU A 5 -24.54 65.91 39.25
CA GLU A 5 -25.98 65.57 39.26
C GLU A 5 -26.25 64.07 39.54
N PHE A 6 -25.21 63.26 39.80
CA PHE A 6 -25.38 61.83 40.05
C PHE A 6 -25.24 61.36 41.50
N ASP A 7 -24.94 62.29 42.41
CA ASP A 7 -24.71 61.93 43.80
C ASP A 7 -25.98 61.69 44.66
N GLY A 8 -27.18 61.79 44.03
CA GLY A 8 -28.46 61.61 44.70
C GLY A 8 -29.18 60.29 44.51
N ILE A 9 -28.62 59.32 43.71
CA ILE A 9 -29.29 58.05 43.43
C ILE A 9 -28.83 56.98 44.41
N HIS A 10 -29.39 57.00 45.62
CA HIS A 10 -29.22 55.91 46.57
C HIS A 10 -30.33 54.84 46.34
N ALA A 11 -30.00 53.69 45.93
CA ALA A 11 -30.95 52.58 45.89
C ALA A 11 -31.44 52.28 47.32
N SER A 12 -32.75 52.23 47.52
CA SER A 12 -33.33 51.98 48.83
C SER A 12 -32.83 50.64 49.39
N ASP A 13 -32.66 50.57 50.72
CA ASP A 13 -32.13 49.35 51.35
C ASP A 13 -32.98 48.11 51.11
N GLU A 14 -34.27 48.29 50.79
CA GLU A 14 -35.18 47.23 50.43
C GLU A 14 -34.82 46.59 49.08
N ILE A 15 -34.37 47.36 48.09
CA ILE A 15 -33.90 46.87 46.80
C ILE A 15 -32.57 46.14 46.97
N LYS A 16 -31.67 46.62 47.79
CA LYS A 16 -30.39 45.97 48.12
C LYS A 16 -30.60 44.60 48.77
N GLN A 17 -31.53 44.50 49.72
CA GLN A 17 -31.83 43.23 50.39
C GLN A 17 -32.50 42.21 49.48
N LYS A 18 -33.45 42.66 48.64
CA LYS A 18 -34.10 41.77 47.67
C LYS A 18 -33.09 41.24 46.61
N THR A 19 -32.16 42.07 46.16
CA THR A 19 -31.13 41.68 45.21
C THR A 19 -30.17 40.68 45.80
N LEU A 20 -29.68 40.91 47.01
CA LEU A 20 -28.80 40.01 47.77
C LEU A 20 -29.46 38.64 48.01
N HIS A 21 -30.72 38.62 48.41
CA HIS A 21 -31.47 37.40 48.66
C HIS A 21 -31.63 36.57 47.39
N ASN A 22 -31.95 37.21 46.26
CA ASN A 22 -32.10 36.54 44.96
C ASN A 22 -30.77 36.00 44.44
N VAL A 23 -29.67 36.72 44.59
CA VAL A 23 -28.35 36.28 44.18
C VAL A 23 -27.86 35.09 45.01
N MET A 24 -28.08 35.12 46.33
CA MET A 24 -27.73 34.01 47.20
C MET A 24 -28.56 32.75 46.90
N LYS A 25 -29.86 32.90 46.64
CA LYS A 25 -30.76 31.78 46.27
C LYS A 25 -30.40 31.15 44.91
N GLN A 26 -29.96 31.96 43.98
CA GLN A 26 -29.53 31.49 42.68
C GLN A 26 -28.18 30.77 42.77
N ARG A 27 -27.26 31.22 43.64
CA ARG A 27 -25.96 30.61 43.84
C ARG A 27 -26.05 29.25 44.54
N SER A 28 -27.00 29.04 45.44
CA SER A 28 -27.22 27.76 46.11
C SER A 28 -27.86 26.70 45.21
N ARG A 29 -28.72 27.11 44.26
CA ARG A 29 -29.34 26.20 43.29
C ARG A 29 -28.34 25.72 42.24
N LYS A 30 -27.44 26.58 41.76
CA LYS A 30 -26.40 26.17 40.78
C LYS A 30 -25.35 25.20 41.34
N LYS A 31 -25.02 25.27 42.63
CA LYS A 31 -24.06 24.36 43.26
C LYS A 31 -24.60 22.92 43.44
N ARG A 32 -25.90 22.73 43.62
CA ARG A 32 -26.48 21.40 43.84
C ARG A 32 -26.69 20.62 42.53
N THR A 33 -27.07 21.30 41.45
CA THR A 33 -27.26 20.64 40.13
C THR A 33 -25.95 20.34 39.45
N GLY A 34 -24.88 21.12 39.64
CA GLY A 34 -23.55 20.85 39.08
C GLY A 34 -22.84 19.68 39.75
N MET A 35 -23.06 19.42 41.01
CA MET A 35 -22.35 18.36 41.74
C MET A 35 -22.94 16.98 41.51
N THR A 36 -24.25 16.87 41.26
CA THR A 36 -24.89 15.59 40.91
C THR A 36 -24.62 15.22 39.45
N ALA A 37 -24.58 16.20 38.51
CA ALA A 37 -24.25 15.96 37.13
C ALA A 37 -22.77 15.55 36.94
N ALA A 38 -21.86 16.13 37.71
CA ALA A 38 -20.43 15.74 37.65
C ALA A 38 -20.19 14.35 38.22
N LEU A 39 -20.88 13.94 39.28
CA LEU A 39 -20.76 12.62 39.86
C LEU A 39 -21.34 11.52 38.94
N THR A 40 -22.47 11.78 38.29
CA THR A 40 -23.04 10.81 37.33
C THR A 40 -22.17 10.64 36.10
N LEU A 41 -21.55 11.72 35.57
CA LEU A 41 -20.65 11.64 34.44
C LEU A 41 -19.37 10.83 34.75
N CYS A 42 -18.80 11.02 35.96
CA CYS A 42 -17.64 10.25 36.39
C CYS A 42 -17.96 8.77 36.59
N VAL A 43 -19.12 8.42 37.15
CA VAL A 43 -19.52 7.03 37.36
C VAL A 43 -19.80 6.34 36.01
N THR A 44 -20.42 6.99 35.03
CA THR A 44 -20.64 6.43 33.70
C THR A 44 -19.33 6.27 32.95
N CYS A 45 -18.38 7.22 33.02
CA CYS A 45 -17.06 7.05 32.44
C CYS A 45 -16.28 5.88 33.06
N LEU A 46 -16.38 5.71 34.40
CA LEU A 46 -15.70 4.64 35.10
C LEU A 46 -16.31 3.28 34.77
N LEU A 47 -17.63 3.20 34.62
CA LEU A 47 -18.32 1.99 34.16
C LEU A 47 -18.01 1.66 32.70
N VAL A 48 -17.88 2.66 31.82
CA VAL A 48 -17.48 2.43 30.41
C VAL A 48 -16.05 1.89 30.36
N VAL A 49 -15.14 2.40 31.19
CA VAL A 49 -13.75 1.88 31.24
C VAL A 49 -13.67 0.47 31.84
N LEU A 50 -14.51 0.15 32.86
CA LEU A 50 -14.54 -1.16 33.49
C LEU A 50 -15.33 -2.21 32.68
N PHE A 51 -16.31 -1.76 31.87
CA PHE A 51 -17.11 -2.62 30.99
C PHE A 51 -16.65 -2.63 29.52
N GLN A 52 -15.59 -1.90 29.18
CA GLN A 52 -14.92 -2.18 27.92
C GLN A 52 -14.24 -3.55 28.07
N PRO A 53 -14.81 -4.62 27.50
CA PRO A 53 -14.08 -5.88 27.43
C PRO A 53 -12.78 -5.56 26.68
N TRP A 54 -11.68 -6.07 27.10
CA TRP A 54 -10.32 -5.94 26.60
C TRP A 54 -10.13 -5.93 25.05
N ARG A 55 -11.08 -5.36 24.32
CA ARG A 55 -11.04 -5.17 22.86
C ARG A 55 -10.03 -4.10 22.40
N LEU A 56 -9.44 -3.35 23.33
CA LEU A 56 -8.44 -2.35 22.97
C LEU A 56 -7.01 -2.88 23.02
N MET A 57 -6.85 -4.18 23.23
CA MET A 57 -5.56 -4.83 23.16
C MET A 57 -5.60 -6.10 22.28
N GLU A 58 -6.48 -6.12 21.29
CA GLU A 58 -6.10 -6.78 20.05
C GLU A 58 -5.02 -5.88 19.47
N ALA A 59 -3.78 -6.16 19.86
CA ALA A 59 -2.64 -5.81 19.04
C ALA A 59 -3.07 -6.19 17.62
N SER A 60 -3.21 -5.19 16.76
CA SER A 60 -3.42 -5.44 15.32
C SER A 60 -2.44 -6.55 14.98
N PRO A 61 -2.85 -7.72 14.57
CA PRO A 61 -1.88 -8.76 14.25
C PRO A 61 -0.87 -8.07 13.36
N ALA A 62 0.39 -8.08 13.75
CA ALA A 62 1.46 -7.55 12.91
C ALA A 62 1.13 -8.08 11.52
N PRO A 63 1.07 -7.25 10.47
CA PRO A 63 0.71 -7.72 9.15
C PRO A 63 1.53 -8.97 8.93
N ALA A 64 0.84 -10.11 8.74
CA ALA A 64 1.51 -11.38 8.50
C ALA A 64 2.54 -11.04 7.42
N PRO A 65 3.81 -11.46 7.57
CA PRO A 65 4.80 -11.19 6.54
C PRO A 65 4.13 -11.62 5.24
N ALA A 66 4.02 -10.68 4.30
CA ALA A 66 3.41 -10.96 3.00
C ALA A 66 4.04 -12.28 2.54
N PRO A 67 3.27 -13.27 2.10
CA PRO A 67 3.82 -14.54 1.70
C PRO A 67 4.97 -14.22 0.76
N THR A 68 6.19 -14.52 1.19
CA THR A 68 7.37 -14.38 0.33
C THR A 68 7.12 -15.42 -0.73
N LEU A 69 6.60 -14.99 -1.88
CA LEU A 69 6.44 -15.89 -3.02
C LEU A 69 7.84 -16.40 -3.32
N ALA A 70 8.06 -17.68 -3.07
CA ALA A 70 9.35 -18.30 -3.33
C ALA A 70 9.63 -18.12 -4.83
N VAL A 71 10.75 -17.51 -5.14
CA VAL A 71 11.23 -17.39 -6.52
C VAL A 71 11.80 -18.75 -6.89
N TYR A 72 11.36 -19.29 -8.02
CA TYR A 72 11.75 -20.60 -8.49
C TYR A 72 12.56 -20.54 -9.78
N SER A 73 12.27 -19.55 -10.63
CA SER A 73 12.96 -19.37 -11.92
C SER A 73 13.09 -17.88 -12.27
N TYR A 74 14.03 -17.61 -13.16
CA TYR A 74 14.33 -16.28 -13.68
C TYR A 74 14.26 -16.31 -15.19
N VAL A 75 13.67 -15.29 -15.79
CA VAL A 75 13.67 -15.06 -17.24
C VAL A 75 14.18 -13.66 -17.49
N THR A 76 15.31 -13.54 -18.15
CA THR A 76 15.90 -12.26 -18.56
C THR A 76 15.62 -12.03 -20.04
N LEU A 77 15.13 -10.83 -20.36
CA LEU A 77 14.88 -10.40 -21.75
C LEU A 77 15.75 -9.19 -22.03
N ASP A 78 16.60 -9.27 -23.03
CA ASP A 78 17.51 -8.22 -23.43
C ASP A 78 17.38 -7.91 -24.92
N ILE A 79 16.93 -6.71 -25.23
CA ILE A 79 16.83 -6.13 -26.58
C ILE A 79 17.10 -4.62 -26.53
N ASN A 80 17.32 -4.06 -25.28
CA ASN A 80 17.23 -2.63 -25.03
C ASN A 80 15.85 -2.05 -25.42
N PRO A 81 14.78 -2.40 -24.67
CA PRO A 81 14.69 -2.55 -23.20
C PRO A 81 15.26 -3.86 -22.65
N SER A 82 15.84 -3.79 -21.44
CA SER A 82 16.40 -4.95 -20.72
C SER A 82 15.69 -5.14 -19.38
N MET A 83 15.21 -6.35 -19.10
CA MET A 83 14.37 -6.67 -17.94
C MET A 83 14.52 -8.11 -17.47
N GLU A 84 14.19 -8.33 -16.19
CA GLU A 84 14.16 -9.66 -15.57
C GLU A 84 12.77 -9.92 -14.97
N TRP A 85 12.29 -11.13 -15.16
CA TRP A 85 11.09 -11.64 -14.51
C TRP A 85 11.45 -12.78 -13.57
N LYS A 86 10.91 -12.73 -12.34
CA LYS A 86 11.00 -13.81 -11.36
C LYS A 86 9.70 -14.58 -11.35
N LEU A 87 9.79 -15.90 -11.43
CA LEU A 87 8.65 -16.79 -11.50
C LEU A 87 8.54 -17.66 -10.25
N ASP A 88 7.30 -18.02 -9.88
CA ASP A 88 7.02 -19.07 -8.88
C ASP A 88 7.02 -20.46 -9.51
N GLU A 89 6.80 -21.51 -8.66
CA GLU A 89 6.69 -22.90 -9.13
C GLU A 89 5.57 -23.13 -10.16
N GLN A 90 4.56 -22.29 -10.18
CA GLN A 90 3.46 -22.35 -11.14
C GLN A 90 3.71 -21.49 -12.36
N GLN A 91 4.94 -21.04 -12.60
CA GLN A 91 5.35 -20.18 -13.71
C GLN A 91 4.59 -18.84 -13.75
N ARG A 92 4.15 -18.31 -12.60
CA ARG A 92 3.56 -16.99 -12.53
C ARG A 92 4.64 -15.96 -12.23
N VAL A 93 4.55 -14.81 -12.87
CA VAL A 93 5.43 -13.66 -12.63
C VAL A 93 5.16 -13.13 -11.22
N VAL A 94 6.12 -13.29 -10.32
CA VAL A 94 6.03 -12.78 -8.94
C VAL A 94 6.70 -11.42 -8.79
N ARG A 95 7.62 -11.10 -9.69
CA ARG A 95 8.30 -9.81 -9.74
C ARG A 95 8.84 -9.51 -11.13
N VAL A 96 8.82 -8.24 -11.50
CA VAL A 96 9.50 -7.72 -12.68
C VAL A 96 10.55 -6.69 -12.26
N THR A 97 11.70 -6.67 -12.91
CA THR A 97 12.79 -5.73 -12.67
C THR A 97 13.21 -5.12 -13.99
N ALA A 98 13.18 -3.79 -14.10
CA ALA A 98 13.72 -3.06 -15.23
C ALA A 98 15.21 -2.79 -15.00
N TYR A 99 16.06 -3.06 -15.99
CA TYR A 99 17.48 -2.71 -15.95
C TYR A 99 17.80 -1.38 -16.63
N ASN A 100 16.85 -0.84 -17.38
CA ASN A 100 16.97 0.47 -18.01
C ASN A 100 15.62 1.21 -18.03
N LYS A 101 15.66 2.49 -18.40
CA LYS A 101 14.48 3.37 -18.39
C LYS A 101 13.42 2.95 -19.40
N ASP A 102 13.81 2.39 -20.53
CA ASP A 102 12.87 1.95 -21.57
C ASP A 102 12.07 0.74 -21.07
N ALA A 103 12.72 -0.21 -20.38
CA ALA A 103 12.06 -1.32 -19.71
C ALA A 103 11.11 -0.83 -18.59
N ASP A 104 11.53 0.15 -17.79
CA ASP A 104 10.70 0.70 -16.72
C ASP A 104 9.40 1.30 -17.24
N ASN A 105 9.47 2.06 -18.34
CA ASN A 105 8.30 2.62 -18.99
C ASN A 105 7.32 1.54 -19.46
N ILE A 106 7.81 0.51 -20.13
CA ILE A 106 7.01 -0.61 -20.64
C ILE A 106 6.39 -1.42 -19.49
N LEU A 107 7.17 -1.78 -18.47
CA LEU A 107 6.70 -2.60 -17.36
C LEU A 107 5.66 -1.89 -16.49
N THR A 108 5.77 -0.56 -16.33
CA THR A 108 4.78 0.24 -15.61
C THR A 108 3.40 0.16 -16.27
N GLU A 109 3.35 0.13 -17.59
CA GLU A 109 2.10 0.04 -18.36
C GLU A 109 1.48 -1.36 -18.31
N LEU A 110 2.30 -2.42 -18.40
CA LEU A 110 1.83 -3.77 -18.64
C LEU A 110 1.26 -4.51 -17.43
N GLN A 111 1.72 -4.18 -16.21
CA GLN A 111 1.29 -4.85 -14.97
C GLN A 111 1.37 -6.38 -15.06
N LEU A 112 2.56 -6.91 -15.25
CA LEU A 112 2.80 -8.33 -15.51
C LEU A 112 2.75 -9.20 -14.24
N GLU A 113 2.97 -8.65 -13.06
CA GLU A 113 2.96 -9.41 -11.81
C GLU A 113 1.62 -10.13 -11.57
N GLY A 114 1.70 -11.35 -11.10
CA GLY A 114 0.56 -12.25 -10.89
C GLY A 114 0.05 -12.98 -12.12
N LYS A 115 0.60 -12.72 -13.33
CA LYS A 115 0.20 -13.38 -14.57
C LYS A 115 1.03 -14.63 -14.84
N GLN A 116 0.45 -15.58 -15.57
CA GLN A 116 1.19 -16.72 -16.10
C GLN A 116 2.23 -16.24 -17.12
N LEU A 117 3.33 -16.95 -17.24
CA LEU A 117 4.44 -16.62 -18.13
C LEU A 117 4.00 -16.38 -19.57
N ASP A 118 3.19 -17.29 -20.12
CA ASP A 118 2.65 -17.19 -21.48
C ASP A 118 1.83 -15.91 -21.69
N THR A 119 0.96 -15.60 -20.74
CA THR A 119 0.14 -14.38 -20.78
C THR A 119 1.00 -13.12 -20.61
N ALA A 120 2.03 -13.17 -19.80
CA ALA A 120 2.95 -12.06 -19.59
C ALA A 120 3.77 -11.79 -20.85
N LEU A 121 4.31 -12.84 -21.47
CA LEU A 121 5.08 -12.75 -22.71
C LEU A 121 4.20 -12.24 -23.87
N GLN A 122 2.97 -12.77 -24.02
CA GLN A 122 2.05 -12.27 -25.02
C GLN A 122 1.75 -10.78 -24.87
N ARG A 123 1.50 -10.31 -23.64
CA ARG A 123 1.28 -8.88 -23.36
C ARG A 123 2.48 -8.01 -23.69
N LEU A 124 3.69 -8.52 -23.44
CA LEU A 124 4.91 -7.80 -23.79
C LEU A 124 5.05 -7.69 -25.31
N LEU A 125 4.83 -8.79 -26.04
CA LEU A 125 4.91 -8.83 -27.51
C LEU A 125 3.84 -7.95 -28.17
N ASP A 126 2.66 -7.86 -27.58
CA ASP A 126 1.55 -7.02 -28.06
C ASP A 126 1.74 -5.52 -27.73
N ASN A 127 2.71 -5.18 -26.85
CA ASN A 127 2.98 -3.79 -26.51
C ASN A 127 3.64 -3.05 -27.69
N GLU A 128 3.07 -1.90 -28.08
CA GLU A 128 3.52 -1.14 -29.25
C GLU A 128 4.97 -0.65 -29.12
N GLN A 129 5.38 -0.24 -27.90
CA GLN A 129 6.75 0.24 -27.66
C GLN A 129 7.73 -0.93 -27.77
N PHE A 130 7.45 -2.08 -27.14
CA PHE A 130 8.30 -3.25 -27.22
C PHE A 130 8.39 -3.76 -28.66
N SER A 131 7.27 -3.85 -29.38
CA SER A 131 7.21 -4.22 -30.78
C SER A 131 8.04 -3.29 -31.69
N ALA A 132 8.16 -2.00 -31.35
CA ALA A 132 9.02 -1.09 -32.09
C ALA A 132 10.51 -1.43 -31.93
N TYR A 133 10.95 -1.83 -30.75
CA TYR A 133 12.33 -2.31 -30.53
C TYR A 133 12.59 -3.63 -31.27
N MET A 134 11.63 -4.53 -31.31
CA MET A 134 11.73 -5.80 -32.03
C MET A 134 11.96 -5.62 -33.54
N LYS A 135 11.51 -4.53 -34.16
CA LYS A 135 11.71 -4.30 -35.60
C LYS A 135 13.16 -4.10 -36.01
N THR A 136 13.99 -3.62 -35.11
CA THR A 136 15.38 -3.21 -35.39
C THR A 136 16.41 -3.89 -34.51
N GLY A 137 15.96 -4.51 -33.40
CA GLY A 137 16.80 -5.16 -32.42
C GLY A 137 16.82 -6.69 -32.59
N PHE A 138 17.65 -7.30 -31.77
CA PHE A 138 17.74 -8.75 -31.60
C PHE A 138 17.42 -9.06 -30.13
N LEU A 139 16.43 -9.90 -29.88
CA LEU A 139 15.99 -10.28 -28.53
C LEU A 139 16.82 -11.46 -28.05
N GLU A 140 17.52 -11.26 -26.94
CA GLU A 140 18.15 -12.34 -26.20
C GLU A 140 17.32 -12.69 -24.98
N VAL A 141 16.99 -13.96 -24.82
CA VAL A 141 16.25 -14.46 -23.66
C VAL A 141 17.10 -15.51 -22.97
N SER A 142 17.33 -15.29 -21.68
CA SER A 142 18.03 -16.26 -20.83
C SER A 142 17.11 -16.75 -19.73
N VAL A 143 17.08 -18.06 -19.53
CA VAL A 143 16.24 -18.72 -18.54
C VAL A 143 17.12 -19.43 -17.53
N TYR A 144 16.84 -19.25 -16.25
CA TYR A 144 17.52 -19.95 -15.16
C TYR A 144 16.52 -20.52 -14.17
N SER A 145 16.78 -21.72 -13.69
CA SER A 145 16.14 -22.36 -12.53
C SER A 145 17.15 -23.26 -11.84
N GLU A 146 17.05 -23.41 -10.51
CA GLU A 146 17.85 -24.40 -9.76
C GLU A 146 17.64 -25.84 -10.28
N ASN A 147 16.52 -26.09 -10.94
CA ASN A 147 16.24 -27.38 -11.58
C ASN A 147 16.41 -27.23 -13.11
N SER A 148 17.48 -27.84 -13.65
CA SER A 148 17.82 -27.77 -15.07
C SER A 148 16.69 -28.28 -15.99
N SER A 149 15.86 -29.25 -15.55
CA SER A 149 14.72 -29.69 -16.36
C SER A 149 13.67 -28.60 -16.50
N VAL A 150 13.47 -27.78 -15.43
CA VAL A 150 12.54 -26.63 -15.48
C VAL A 150 13.09 -25.53 -16.37
N SER A 151 14.39 -25.26 -16.33
CA SER A 151 15.02 -24.29 -17.22
C SER A 151 14.82 -24.68 -18.70
N LEU A 152 15.00 -25.96 -19.02
CA LEU A 152 14.82 -26.47 -20.37
C LEU A 152 13.36 -26.40 -20.82
N ASP A 153 12.41 -26.77 -19.96
CA ASP A 153 10.98 -26.69 -20.26
C ASP A 153 10.55 -25.24 -20.50
N LEU A 154 11.02 -24.30 -19.69
CA LEU A 154 10.75 -22.87 -19.86
C LEU A 154 11.36 -22.31 -21.14
N GLU A 155 12.60 -22.68 -21.47
CA GLU A 155 13.23 -22.32 -22.73
C GLU A 155 12.40 -22.79 -23.93
N GLN A 156 11.97 -24.06 -23.93
CA GLN A 156 11.15 -24.61 -24.99
C GLN A 156 9.80 -23.89 -25.12
N GLN A 157 9.14 -23.60 -24.02
CA GLN A 157 7.88 -22.88 -23.98
C GLN A 157 8.01 -21.47 -24.55
N ILE A 158 9.05 -20.73 -24.11
CA ILE A 158 9.31 -19.37 -24.59
C ILE A 158 9.69 -19.38 -26.07
N ASN A 159 10.56 -20.29 -26.51
CA ASN A 159 10.92 -20.45 -27.91
C ASN A 159 9.69 -20.67 -28.79
N GLN A 160 8.81 -21.61 -28.40
CA GLN A 160 7.60 -21.89 -29.16
C GLN A 160 6.71 -20.64 -29.28
N GLN A 161 6.54 -19.88 -28.18
CA GLN A 161 5.71 -18.69 -28.22
C GLN A 161 6.34 -17.55 -29.03
N LEU A 162 7.66 -17.40 -29.00
CA LEU A 162 8.36 -16.40 -29.80
C LEU A 162 8.32 -16.76 -31.30
N GLU A 163 8.47 -18.01 -31.67
CA GLU A 163 8.43 -18.47 -33.06
C GLU A 163 7.10 -18.18 -33.75
N GLU A 164 5.99 -18.08 -32.99
CA GLU A 164 4.68 -17.75 -33.56
C GLU A 164 4.57 -16.28 -34.02
N VAL A 165 5.38 -15.38 -33.43
CA VAL A 165 5.22 -13.92 -33.60
C VAL A 165 6.48 -13.25 -34.13
N VAL A 166 7.66 -13.81 -33.84
CA VAL A 166 8.97 -13.23 -34.12
C VAL A 166 9.74 -14.07 -35.10
N PRO A 167 10.35 -13.50 -36.18
CA PRO A 167 11.23 -14.26 -37.06
C PRO A 167 12.41 -14.89 -36.30
N GLN A 168 12.74 -16.16 -36.59
CA GLN A 168 13.81 -16.90 -35.89
C GLN A 168 15.19 -16.24 -35.93
N ASN A 169 15.45 -15.38 -36.88
CA ASN A 169 16.70 -14.63 -36.95
C ASN A 169 16.71 -13.33 -36.15
N GLN A 170 15.66 -13.04 -35.35
CA GLN A 170 15.54 -11.86 -34.54
C GLN A 170 15.52 -12.15 -33.03
N PHE A 171 15.60 -13.41 -32.64
CA PHE A 171 15.72 -13.77 -31.23
C PHE A 171 16.59 -14.99 -31.02
N HIS A 172 17.09 -15.16 -29.81
CA HIS A 172 17.74 -16.33 -29.27
C HIS A 172 17.24 -16.57 -27.85
N CYS A 173 16.86 -17.81 -27.56
CA CYS A 173 16.51 -18.21 -26.20
C CYS A 173 17.44 -19.32 -25.75
N SER A 174 17.98 -19.24 -24.55
CA SER A 174 18.87 -20.25 -23.99
C SER A 174 18.57 -20.42 -22.51
N HIS A 175 18.82 -21.63 -21.99
CA HIS A 175 18.88 -21.82 -20.53
C HIS A 175 20.32 -21.66 -20.03
N LEU A 176 20.45 -21.18 -18.79
CA LEU A 176 21.71 -21.05 -18.08
C LEU A 176 21.81 -22.21 -17.10
N ASP A 177 22.95 -22.89 -17.11
CA ASP A 177 23.34 -23.85 -16.08
C ASP A 177 23.93 -23.14 -14.88
N ASP A 178 23.96 -23.82 -13.71
CA ASP A 178 24.45 -23.30 -12.43
C ASP A 178 25.85 -22.65 -12.51
N ASP A 179 26.70 -23.19 -13.38
CA ASP A 179 28.08 -22.73 -13.57
C ASP A 179 28.19 -21.35 -14.25
N THR A 180 27.15 -20.94 -14.99
CA THR A 180 27.15 -19.66 -15.74
C THR A 180 26.49 -18.52 -15.00
N HIS A 181 25.65 -18.80 -14.01
CA HIS A 181 24.95 -17.77 -13.22
C HIS A 181 25.87 -17.04 -12.22
N GLN A 182 27.00 -17.61 -11.85
CA GLN A 182 27.93 -17.02 -10.85
C GLN A 182 28.91 -15.99 -11.45
N GLU A 183 28.98 -15.87 -12.77
CA GLU A 183 29.93 -14.95 -13.44
C GLU A 183 29.29 -13.67 -14.01
N ALA A 184 27.97 -13.49 -13.90
CA ALA A 184 27.23 -12.32 -14.37
C ALA A 184 26.82 -11.40 -13.22
#